data_b6663a6f552857e7d9b037341b78fed3
#
_entry.id   b6663a6f552857e7d9b037341b78fed3
#
_cell.length_a   1.000
_cell.length_b   1.000
_cell.length_c   1.000
_cell.angle_alpha   90.00
_cell.angle_beta   90.00
_cell.angle_gamma   90.00
#
_symmetry.space_group_name_H-M   'P 1'
#
loop_
_entity.id
_entity.type
_entity.pdbx_description
1 polymer ?
#
loop_
_entity_poly.entity_id
_entity_poly.type
_entity_poly.pdbx_seq_one_letter_code
_entity_poly.pdbx_strand_id
1 'polypeptide(L)'
;MGHHQTASHRSGKHSHHQIGLVRGQFGNVPEDGWLDWIAKTGFDGWEEATWELDLSRCRDDAGAKAYAQERVNKAKSRGLEIFSLAAHLQGQALGDEPSAKTIQFLGGESVEAYARWRAAGNNPPRTDPFFVPDDVAEIVRRQATDSLVAAVRLAHFIGKLEDRVVPVSGFVGSPAHCWSHWFLFPPLPSSLGGHAIPDIYKVSLELLTERFAPVFQACLKYGTTFDLECHPSERAMGDISSAGDYLAAVDAAGFAKAAGFNFDCSHMEWQGVSGVDFIRAYGDRIHCAHIKGVQVARGYTRNGRLGGHRPMGDKHNGWNFVTAGTARDATSTEELLVELNRAGFDGAVSIEWEDNDVEQHAGARTALGNLHRADQPPSAMRHDEQLKA
;
A
#
# COMPACT_ATOMS: atom_id res chain seq x y z
N MET A 1 -5.35 18.99 26.25
CA MET A 1 -4.68 20.28 25.94
C MET A 1 -4.36 20.20 24.48
N GLY A 2 -5.12 20.96 23.67
CA GLY A 2 -5.07 20.86 22.23
C GLY A 2 -3.79 21.49 21.68
N HIS A 3 -3.09 20.73 20.87
CA HIS A 3 -2.08 21.28 19.98
C HIS A 3 -2.79 21.86 18.74
N HIS A 4 -3.01 23.17 18.73
CA HIS A 4 -3.29 23.88 17.50
C HIS A 4 -1.99 23.93 16.67
N GLN A 5 -1.90 23.08 15.65
CA GLN A 5 -0.93 23.28 14.60
C GLN A 5 -1.38 24.47 13.74
N THR A 6 -0.52 25.46 13.66
CA THR A 6 -0.70 26.63 12.79
C THR A 6 -0.50 26.17 11.34
N ALA A 7 -1.60 26.07 10.61
CA ALA A 7 -1.56 25.93 9.16
C ALA A 7 -0.79 27.12 8.55
N SER A 8 0.37 26.84 7.95
CA SER A 8 1.07 27.83 7.16
C SER A 8 0.25 28.11 5.90
N HIS A 9 -0.35 29.28 5.77
CA HIS A 9 -1.02 29.74 4.58
C HIS A 9 -0.02 29.78 3.41
N ARG A 10 0.02 28.71 2.61
CA ARG A 10 0.58 28.76 1.25
C ARG A 10 -0.51 29.31 0.33
N SER A 11 -0.36 30.55 -0.09
CA SER A 11 -1.29 31.23 -0.99
C SER A 11 -1.33 30.51 -2.35
N GLY A 12 -2.49 29.97 -2.73
CA GLY A 12 -2.77 29.53 -4.09
C GLY A 12 -3.19 28.07 -4.28
N LYS A 13 -3.24 27.24 -3.24
CA LYS A 13 -3.67 25.83 -3.36
C LYS A 13 -5.14 25.67 -2.95
N HIS A 14 -5.92 25.01 -3.79
CA HIS A 14 -7.37 24.88 -3.64
C HIS A 14 -7.83 23.58 -2.95
N SER A 15 -6.89 22.67 -2.59
CA SER A 15 -7.19 21.41 -1.91
C SER A 15 -7.00 21.51 -0.40
N HIS A 16 -7.79 20.72 0.35
CA HIS A 16 -7.71 20.64 1.80
C HIS A 16 -6.49 19.80 2.24
N HIS A 17 -6.31 18.63 1.63
CA HIS A 17 -5.14 17.77 1.86
C HIS A 17 -3.96 18.14 0.95
N GLN A 18 -2.76 17.74 1.35
CA GLN A 18 -1.62 17.68 0.43
C GLN A 18 -1.84 16.52 -0.55
N ILE A 19 -1.58 16.76 -1.84
CA ILE A 19 -1.77 15.76 -2.89
C ILE A 19 -0.43 15.30 -3.43
N GLY A 20 -0.17 14.00 -3.30
CA GLY A 20 1.02 13.32 -3.80
C GLY A 20 0.78 12.47 -5.03
N LEU A 21 1.88 11.91 -5.53
CA LEU A 21 1.87 10.92 -6.61
C LEU A 21 2.70 9.71 -6.18
N VAL A 22 2.17 8.50 -6.39
CA VAL A 22 2.90 7.26 -6.13
C VAL A 22 3.99 7.06 -7.19
N ARG A 23 5.23 6.86 -6.74
CA ARG A 23 6.39 6.68 -7.63
C ARG A 23 6.36 5.36 -8.40
N GLY A 24 5.81 4.31 -7.80
CA GLY A 24 5.88 2.95 -8.31
C GLY A 24 5.48 2.76 -9.78
N GLN A 25 4.48 3.51 -10.25
CA GLN A 25 3.97 3.44 -11.62
C GLN A 25 4.80 4.26 -12.63
N PHE A 26 5.85 4.94 -12.18
CA PHE A 26 6.71 5.80 -13.01
C PHE A 26 8.17 5.34 -13.05
N GLY A 27 8.46 4.10 -12.69
CA GLY A 27 9.82 3.54 -12.66
C GLY A 27 10.55 3.56 -13.99
N ASN A 28 9.82 3.70 -15.11
CA ASN A 28 10.38 3.89 -16.45
C ASN A 28 10.88 5.31 -16.73
N VAL A 29 10.59 6.28 -15.84
CA VAL A 29 11.01 7.67 -15.98
C VAL A 29 12.19 7.95 -15.04
N PRO A 30 13.31 8.54 -15.49
CA PRO A 30 14.42 8.93 -14.62
C PRO A 30 13.94 9.82 -13.47
N GLU A 31 14.37 9.51 -12.25
CA GLU A 31 13.84 10.11 -11.01
C GLU A 31 13.90 11.65 -11.02
N ASP A 32 15.04 12.26 -11.33
CA ASP A 32 15.17 13.71 -11.28
C ASP A 32 14.22 14.42 -12.26
N GLY A 33 14.09 13.90 -13.48
CA GLY A 33 13.15 14.43 -14.46
C GLY A 33 11.70 14.27 -14.03
N TRP A 34 11.38 13.16 -13.36
CA TRP A 34 10.05 12.91 -12.81
C TRP A 34 9.75 13.85 -11.63
N LEU A 35 10.70 14.06 -10.70
CA LEU A 35 10.55 14.98 -9.58
C LEU A 35 10.36 16.43 -10.07
N ASP A 36 11.14 16.86 -11.08
CA ASP A 36 10.97 18.18 -11.70
C ASP A 36 9.58 18.33 -12.34
N TRP A 37 9.08 17.24 -12.95
CA TRP A 37 7.76 17.24 -13.58
C TRP A 37 6.63 17.29 -12.54
N ILE A 38 6.67 16.52 -11.45
CA ILE A 38 5.62 16.56 -10.42
C ILE A 38 5.58 17.92 -9.73
N ALA A 39 6.74 18.50 -9.41
CA ALA A 39 6.84 19.85 -8.85
C ALA A 39 6.21 20.90 -9.77
N LYS A 40 6.55 20.87 -11.06
CA LYS A 40 5.98 21.78 -12.06
C LYS A 40 4.49 21.57 -12.30
N THR A 41 4.01 20.35 -12.16
CA THR A 41 2.60 20.00 -12.36
C THR A 41 1.72 20.46 -11.20
N GLY A 42 2.30 20.67 -10.01
CA GLY A 42 1.61 21.18 -8.84
C GLY A 42 1.28 20.14 -7.78
N PHE A 43 1.92 18.96 -7.82
CA PHE A 43 1.89 18.02 -6.71
C PHE A 43 2.64 18.62 -5.50
N ASP A 44 2.22 18.23 -4.30
CA ASP A 44 2.86 18.65 -3.05
C ASP A 44 4.03 17.75 -2.65
N GLY A 45 4.00 16.51 -3.09
CA GLY A 45 5.02 15.51 -2.75
C GLY A 45 4.77 14.18 -3.46
N TRP A 46 5.38 13.14 -2.90
CA TRP A 46 5.22 11.81 -3.47
C TRP A 46 5.36 10.70 -2.43
N GLU A 47 4.90 9.52 -2.81
CA GLU A 47 5.21 8.27 -2.14
C GLU A 47 6.43 7.63 -2.78
N GLU A 48 7.44 7.34 -1.97
CA GLU A 48 8.74 6.81 -2.38
C GLU A 48 8.68 5.30 -2.63
N ALA A 49 9.18 4.81 -3.75
CA ALA A 49 9.24 3.39 -4.05
C ALA A 49 10.52 2.75 -3.47
N THR A 50 10.41 1.98 -2.41
CA THR A 50 11.58 1.41 -1.70
C THR A 50 12.43 0.47 -2.54
N TRP A 51 11.88 -0.14 -3.58
CA TRP A 51 12.63 -0.99 -4.52
C TRP A 51 13.52 -0.19 -5.49
N GLU A 52 13.38 1.13 -5.55
CA GLU A 52 14.28 2.04 -6.26
C GLU A 52 15.35 2.64 -5.33
N LEU A 53 15.27 2.38 -4.02
CA LEU A 53 16.18 2.92 -3.03
C LEU A 53 17.30 1.95 -2.65
N ASP A 54 18.47 2.50 -2.36
CA ASP A 54 19.57 1.73 -1.75
C ASP A 54 19.36 1.59 -0.23
N LEU A 55 18.46 0.68 0.16
CA LEU A 55 18.18 0.40 1.57
C LEU A 55 19.40 -0.19 2.31
N SER A 56 20.43 -0.67 1.61
CA SER A 56 21.67 -1.13 2.25
C SER A 56 22.39 -0.02 3.04
N ARG A 57 22.15 1.23 2.67
CA ARG A 57 22.64 2.42 3.39
C ARG A 57 21.93 2.65 4.73
N CYS A 58 20.78 2.01 4.95
CA CYS A 58 19.95 2.15 6.13
C CYS A 58 20.10 0.99 7.13
N ARG A 59 21.23 0.26 7.11
CA ARG A 59 21.49 -0.84 8.05
C ARG A 59 21.65 -0.38 9.49
N ASP A 60 22.07 0.87 9.67
CA ASP A 60 22.20 1.53 10.97
C ASP A 60 21.63 2.96 10.94
N ASP A 61 21.52 3.58 12.11
CA ASP A 61 20.95 4.90 12.27
C ASP A 61 21.78 6.01 11.60
N ALA A 62 23.09 5.89 11.58
CA ALA A 62 23.98 6.89 10.99
C ALA A 62 23.82 6.92 9.46
N GLY A 63 23.84 5.76 8.84
CA GLY A 63 23.61 5.61 7.40
C GLY A 63 22.22 6.05 6.98
N ALA A 64 21.19 5.62 7.73
CA ALA A 64 19.81 6.02 7.46
C ALA A 64 19.60 7.53 7.59
N LYS A 65 20.16 8.17 8.61
CA LYS A 65 20.11 9.62 8.79
C LYS A 65 20.78 10.38 7.63
N ALA A 66 21.95 9.92 7.20
CA ALA A 66 22.66 10.53 6.07
C ALA A 66 21.86 10.39 4.78
N TYR A 67 21.27 9.21 4.54
CA TYR A 67 20.45 8.96 3.36
C TYR A 67 19.13 9.73 3.39
N ALA A 68 18.46 9.80 4.53
CA ALA A 68 17.28 10.65 4.71
C ALA A 68 17.56 12.11 4.40
N GLN A 69 18.71 12.65 4.87
CA GLN A 69 19.10 14.03 4.57
C GLN A 69 19.26 14.27 3.06
N GLU A 70 19.85 13.32 2.34
CA GLU A 70 19.99 13.39 0.89
C GLU A 70 18.60 13.40 0.20
N ARG A 71 17.70 12.48 0.59
CA ARG A 71 16.34 12.38 0.02
C ARG A 71 15.53 13.64 0.30
N VAL A 72 15.54 14.12 1.54
CA VAL A 72 14.81 15.33 1.94
C VAL A 72 15.38 16.59 1.27
N ASN A 73 16.69 16.70 1.09
CA ASN A 73 17.29 17.80 0.35
C ASN A 73 16.84 17.79 -1.11
N LYS A 74 16.76 16.59 -1.73
CA LYS A 74 16.27 16.43 -3.10
C LYS A 74 14.80 16.87 -3.22
N ALA A 75 13.95 16.54 -2.24
CA ALA A 75 12.57 17.00 -2.15
C ALA A 75 12.48 18.52 -1.99
N LYS A 76 13.10 19.06 -0.96
CA LYS A 76 13.03 20.48 -0.59
C LYS A 76 13.56 21.42 -1.67
N SER A 77 14.59 21.00 -2.44
CA SER A 77 15.12 21.79 -3.55
C SER A 77 14.09 22.03 -4.67
N ARG A 78 13.00 21.24 -4.69
CA ARG A 78 11.88 21.31 -5.63
C ARG A 78 10.58 21.79 -5.00
N GLY A 79 10.58 22.10 -3.71
CA GLY A 79 9.37 22.44 -2.95
C GLY A 79 8.42 21.26 -2.75
N LEU A 80 8.95 20.04 -2.76
CA LEU A 80 8.22 18.78 -2.56
C LEU A 80 8.48 18.20 -1.17
N GLU A 81 7.63 17.26 -0.75
CA GLU A 81 7.73 16.48 0.48
C GLU A 81 7.63 14.97 0.19
N ILE A 82 8.22 14.13 1.05
CA ILE A 82 8.10 12.67 0.96
C ILE A 82 6.99 12.23 1.92
N PHE A 83 5.88 11.71 1.40
CA PHE A 83 4.69 11.43 2.20
C PHE A 83 4.72 10.08 2.91
N SER A 84 5.20 9.06 2.23
CA SER A 84 5.30 7.69 2.71
C SER A 84 6.38 6.93 1.96
N LEU A 85 6.74 5.75 2.46
CA LEU A 85 7.62 4.81 1.77
C LEU A 85 6.83 3.56 1.37
N ALA A 86 6.65 3.35 0.06
CA ALA A 86 6.01 2.17 -0.48
C ALA A 86 6.96 0.96 -0.43
N ALA A 87 6.66 -0.01 0.41
CA ALA A 87 7.42 -1.25 0.58
C ALA A 87 6.60 -2.51 0.22
N HIS A 88 5.72 -2.38 -0.77
CA HIS A 88 4.76 -3.40 -1.18
C HIS A 88 5.43 -4.72 -1.54
N LEU A 89 6.48 -4.66 -2.37
CA LEU A 89 7.19 -5.85 -2.84
C LEU A 89 7.91 -6.59 -1.71
N GLN A 90 8.56 -5.86 -0.81
CA GLN A 90 9.25 -6.43 0.33
C GLN A 90 8.26 -7.01 1.35
N GLY A 91 7.15 -6.30 1.60
CA GLY A 91 6.09 -6.77 2.48
C GLY A 91 5.45 -8.07 1.97
N GLN A 92 5.12 -8.12 0.67
CA GLN A 92 4.60 -9.34 0.06
C GLN A 92 5.62 -10.50 0.14
N ALA A 93 6.90 -10.24 -0.12
CA ALA A 93 7.94 -11.25 -0.04
C ALA A 93 8.13 -11.82 1.38
N LEU A 94 7.87 -11.01 2.43
CA LEU A 94 7.90 -11.46 3.82
C LEU A 94 6.67 -12.32 4.16
N GLY A 95 5.49 -11.88 3.72
CA GLY A 95 4.23 -12.53 4.06
C GLY A 95 3.94 -13.79 3.27
N ASP A 96 4.20 -13.80 1.98
CA ASP A 96 3.99 -14.98 1.13
C ASP A 96 4.89 -16.15 1.53
N GLU A 97 4.49 -17.34 1.12
CA GLU A 97 5.45 -18.46 1.09
C GLU A 97 6.51 -18.15 0.03
N PRO A 98 7.81 -18.29 0.39
CA PRO A 98 8.89 -17.96 -0.53
C PRO A 98 8.80 -18.72 -1.84
N SER A 99 8.96 -18.02 -2.94
CA SER A 99 8.81 -18.55 -4.28
C SER A 99 9.72 -17.85 -5.28
N ALA A 100 9.88 -18.39 -6.47
CA ALA A 100 10.60 -17.72 -7.55
C ALA A 100 9.98 -16.36 -7.93
N LYS A 101 8.70 -16.11 -7.61
CA LYS A 101 8.06 -14.80 -7.75
C LYS A 101 8.56 -13.80 -6.72
N THR A 102 8.59 -14.20 -5.45
CA THR A 102 8.98 -13.31 -4.35
C THR A 102 10.47 -12.96 -4.38
N ILE A 103 11.32 -13.84 -4.90
CA ILE A 103 12.74 -13.56 -5.15
C ILE A 103 12.92 -12.33 -6.03
N GLN A 104 12.12 -12.18 -7.08
CA GLN A 104 12.22 -11.04 -8.01
C GLN A 104 11.90 -9.69 -7.32
N PHE A 105 11.08 -9.71 -6.28
CA PHE A 105 10.72 -8.51 -5.51
C PHE A 105 11.88 -7.97 -4.66
N LEU A 106 12.80 -8.85 -4.28
CA LEU A 106 13.91 -8.49 -3.39
C LEU A 106 15.23 -8.22 -4.15
N GLY A 107 15.45 -8.92 -5.27
CA GLY A 107 16.74 -8.86 -5.96
C GLY A 107 17.90 -9.43 -5.13
N GLY A 108 19.14 -9.03 -5.46
CA GLY A 108 20.32 -9.27 -4.65
C GLY A 108 20.55 -10.73 -4.24
N GLU A 109 20.80 -10.95 -2.95
CA GLU A 109 21.25 -12.25 -2.40
C GLU A 109 20.28 -13.42 -2.71
N SER A 110 18.97 -13.17 -2.65
CA SER A 110 17.97 -14.21 -2.92
C SER A 110 17.98 -14.64 -4.40
N VAL A 111 18.15 -13.70 -5.33
CA VAL A 111 18.29 -14.00 -6.76
C VAL A 111 19.57 -14.78 -7.02
N GLU A 112 20.68 -14.38 -6.43
CA GLU A 112 21.96 -15.08 -6.57
C GLU A 112 21.92 -16.49 -5.98
N ALA A 113 21.30 -16.68 -4.82
CA ALA A 113 21.14 -17.97 -4.19
C ALA A 113 20.31 -18.93 -5.06
N TYR A 114 19.18 -18.46 -5.57
CA TYR A 114 18.35 -19.22 -6.49
C TYR A 114 19.08 -19.55 -7.79
N ALA A 115 19.81 -18.58 -8.35
CA ALA A 115 20.61 -18.79 -9.56
C ALA A 115 21.70 -19.86 -9.35
N ARG A 116 22.39 -19.87 -8.20
CA ARG A 116 23.35 -20.93 -7.84
C ARG A 116 22.68 -22.30 -7.74
N TRP A 117 21.51 -22.38 -7.10
CA TRP A 117 20.73 -23.61 -7.03
C TRP A 117 20.37 -24.15 -8.43
N ARG A 118 19.93 -23.27 -9.33
CA ARG A 118 19.63 -23.60 -10.73
C ARG A 118 20.87 -24.07 -11.50
N ALA A 119 22.01 -23.37 -11.34
CA ALA A 119 23.27 -23.67 -12.00
C ALA A 119 23.86 -25.03 -11.57
N ALA A 120 23.49 -25.53 -10.38
CA ALA A 120 23.84 -26.87 -9.93
C ALA A 120 23.01 -27.99 -10.60
N GLY A 121 22.21 -27.67 -11.62
CA GLY A 121 21.40 -28.63 -12.38
C GLY A 121 20.03 -28.93 -11.77
N ASN A 122 19.65 -28.22 -10.71
CA ASN A 122 18.34 -28.39 -10.08
C ASN A 122 17.23 -27.70 -10.89
N ASN A 123 16.04 -28.29 -10.86
CA ASN A 123 14.86 -27.73 -11.51
C ASN A 123 13.67 -27.77 -10.54
N PRO A 124 12.81 -26.75 -10.54
CA PRO A 124 11.58 -26.80 -9.79
C PRO A 124 10.70 -27.94 -10.31
N PRO A 125 9.90 -28.58 -9.44
CA PRO A 125 8.93 -29.59 -9.86
C PRO A 125 7.95 -29.01 -10.90
N ARG A 126 7.54 -29.85 -11.86
CA ARG A 126 6.55 -29.42 -12.86
C ARG A 126 5.21 -28.99 -12.23
N THR A 127 4.88 -29.55 -11.08
CA THR A 127 3.67 -29.26 -10.32
C THR A 127 3.78 -28.00 -9.46
N ASP A 128 5.01 -27.50 -9.25
CA ASP A 128 5.29 -26.25 -8.58
C ASP A 128 6.45 -25.53 -9.29
N PRO A 129 6.14 -24.81 -10.38
CA PRO A 129 7.16 -24.13 -11.19
C PRO A 129 7.82 -22.93 -10.47
N PHE A 130 7.27 -22.53 -9.33
CA PHE A 130 7.79 -21.43 -8.51
C PHE A 130 8.55 -21.91 -7.27
N PHE A 131 8.74 -23.21 -7.12
CA PHE A 131 9.45 -23.82 -5.99
C PHE A 131 10.83 -23.19 -5.76
N VAL A 132 11.16 -22.96 -4.49
CA VAL A 132 12.49 -22.62 -4.00
C VAL A 132 12.89 -23.58 -2.88
N PRO A 133 14.18 -23.96 -2.75
CA PRO A 133 14.62 -24.80 -1.64
C PRO A 133 14.67 -24.01 -0.32
N ASP A 134 14.68 -24.72 0.82
CA ASP A 134 14.56 -24.14 2.16
C ASP A 134 15.65 -23.11 2.48
N ASP A 135 16.88 -23.37 2.06
CA ASP A 135 18.00 -22.44 2.24
C ASP A 135 17.80 -21.11 1.49
N VAL A 136 17.21 -21.17 0.30
CA VAL A 136 16.82 -19.95 -0.45
C VAL A 136 15.63 -19.27 0.23
N ALA A 137 14.67 -20.05 0.72
CA ALA A 137 13.51 -19.53 1.43
C ALA A 137 13.89 -18.74 2.70
N GLU A 138 14.86 -19.22 3.45
CA GLU A 138 15.42 -18.52 4.62
C GLU A 138 16.07 -17.20 4.23
N ILE A 139 16.84 -17.16 3.13
CA ILE A 139 17.44 -15.93 2.60
C ILE A 139 16.36 -14.93 2.23
N VAL A 140 15.29 -15.36 1.56
CA VAL A 140 14.16 -14.50 1.17
C VAL A 140 13.53 -13.82 2.41
N ARG A 141 13.18 -14.60 3.43
CA ARG A 141 12.56 -14.06 4.66
C ARG A 141 13.47 -13.09 5.38
N ARG A 142 14.75 -13.42 5.53
CA ARG A 142 15.74 -12.55 6.17
C ARG A 142 15.90 -11.25 5.38
N GLN A 143 16.12 -11.32 4.07
CA GLN A 143 16.32 -10.16 3.22
C GLN A 143 15.09 -9.24 3.19
N ALA A 144 13.87 -9.81 3.15
CA ALA A 144 12.63 -9.07 3.23
C ALA A 144 12.51 -8.31 4.56
N THR A 145 12.75 -9.01 5.68
CA THR A 145 12.72 -8.41 7.03
C THR A 145 13.73 -7.27 7.15
N ASP A 146 14.99 -7.50 6.75
CA ASP A 146 16.06 -6.50 6.82
C ASP A 146 15.73 -5.26 5.98
N SER A 147 15.16 -5.45 4.79
CA SER A 147 14.75 -4.36 3.91
C SER A 147 13.59 -3.54 4.51
N LEU A 148 12.59 -4.20 5.09
CA LEU A 148 11.48 -3.50 5.76
C LEU A 148 11.95 -2.73 7.00
N VAL A 149 12.80 -3.32 7.82
CA VAL A 149 13.39 -2.61 8.99
C VAL A 149 14.24 -1.43 8.56
N ALA A 150 14.96 -1.56 7.45
CA ALA A 150 15.73 -0.44 6.86
C ALA A 150 14.81 0.67 6.34
N ALA A 151 13.69 0.32 5.70
CA ALA A 151 12.68 1.28 5.26
C ALA A 151 12.04 2.03 6.44
N VAL A 152 11.66 1.31 7.51
CA VAL A 152 11.13 1.91 8.76
C VAL A 152 12.14 2.91 9.36
N ARG A 153 13.42 2.55 9.40
CA ARG A 153 14.48 3.43 9.90
C ARG A 153 14.65 4.67 9.03
N LEU A 154 14.63 4.51 7.71
CA LEU A 154 14.68 5.62 6.75
C LEU A 154 13.49 6.57 6.92
N ALA A 155 12.27 6.02 7.01
CA ALA A 155 11.03 6.77 7.22
C ALA A 155 11.10 7.63 8.49
N HIS A 156 11.59 7.07 9.60
CA HIS A 156 11.81 7.81 10.83
C HIS A 156 12.69 9.04 10.64
N PHE A 157 13.86 8.88 9.98
CA PHE A 157 14.78 10.01 9.81
C PHE A 157 14.27 11.04 8.78
N ILE A 158 13.53 10.63 7.75
CA ILE A 158 12.81 11.56 6.88
C ILE A 158 11.80 12.35 7.70
N GLY A 159 10.97 11.67 8.50
CA GLY A 159 9.96 12.30 9.34
C GLY A 159 10.56 13.30 10.35
N LYS A 160 11.72 12.99 10.94
CA LYS A 160 12.46 13.92 11.80
C LYS A 160 12.90 15.19 11.08
N LEU A 161 13.22 15.12 9.80
CA LEU A 161 13.64 16.26 8.99
C LEU A 161 12.47 17.08 8.43
N GLU A 162 11.28 16.47 8.37
CA GLU A 162 10.06 17.08 7.88
C GLU A 162 9.04 17.42 9.00
N ASP A 163 9.42 17.13 10.26
CA ASP A 163 8.61 17.37 11.47
C ASP A 163 7.23 16.71 11.42
N ARG A 164 7.19 15.44 11.00
CA ARG A 164 5.98 14.63 10.91
C ARG A 164 6.29 13.13 11.02
N VAL A 165 5.26 12.31 11.15
CA VAL A 165 5.40 10.86 10.97
C VAL A 165 5.34 10.56 9.48
N VAL A 166 6.33 9.80 8.98
CA VAL A 166 6.34 9.24 7.63
C VAL A 166 6.07 7.75 7.76
N PRO A 167 4.92 7.24 7.33
CA PRO A 167 4.60 5.82 7.41
C PRO A 167 5.32 5.01 6.33
N VAL A 168 5.36 3.70 6.53
CA VAL A 168 5.76 2.72 5.52
C VAL A 168 4.52 1.95 5.10
N SER A 169 4.13 2.04 3.84
CA SER A 169 2.98 1.31 3.29
C SER A 169 3.43 0.01 2.61
N GLY A 170 2.58 -1.01 2.60
CA GLY A 170 2.92 -2.22 1.88
C GLY A 170 1.92 -3.35 1.98
N PHE A 171 2.21 -4.41 1.24
CA PHE A 171 1.47 -5.65 1.30
C PHE A 171 1.97 -6.53 2.45
N VAL A 172 1.10 -7.42 2.92
CA VAL A 172 1.46 -8.42 3.95
C VAL A 172 1.50 -9.84 3.39
N GLY A 173 1.25 -10.01 2.10
CA GLY A 173 1.22 -11.31 1.46
C GLY A 173 0.05 -12.19 1.90
N SER A 174 0.13 -13.44 1.52
CA SER A 174 -0.88 -14.46 1.82
C SER A 174 -0.24 -15.68 2.50
N PRO A 175 0.13 -15.58 3.80
CA PRO A 175 0.77 -16.67 4.53
C PRO A 175 -0.06 -17.95 4.48
N ALA A 176 0.61 -19.09 4.47
CA ALA A 176 0.01 -20.41 4.34
C ALA A 176 -0.86 -20.57 3.07
N HIS A 177 -0.53 -19.82 2.00
CA HIS A 177 -1.33 -19.79 0.76
C HIS A 177 -2.82 -19.50 0.99
N CYS A 178 -3.15 -18.70 1.99
CA CYS A 178 -4.53 -18.43 2.41
C CYS A 178 -5.41 -17.98 1.24
N TRP A 179 -4.88 -17.13 0.35
CA TRP A 179 -5.59 -16.71 -0.87
C TRP A 179 -6.05 -17.89 -1.73
N SER A 180 -5.17 -18.89 -1.96
CA SER A 180 -5.48 -20.05 -2.79
C SER A 180 -6.49 -21.00 -2.14
N HIS A 181 -6.68 -20.91 -0.83
CA HIS A 181 -7.50 -21.80 -0.04
C HIS A 181 -8.75 -21.13 0.57
N TRP A 182 -9.02 -19.88 0.25
CA TRP A 182 -10.17 -19.16 0.79
C TRP A 182 -11.51 -19.76 0.39
N PHE A 183 -11.57 -20.42 -0.76
CA PHE A 183 -12.77 -21.09 -1.25
C PHE A 183 -12.64 -22.61 -1.06
N LEU A 184 -13.13 -23.09 0.09
CA LEU A 184 -13.07 -24.50 0.46
C LEU A 184 -14.22 -25.27 -0.19
N PHE A 185 -14.01 -25.76 -1.42
CA PHE A 185 -14.93 -26.68 -2.06
C PHE A 185 -14.17 -27.80 -2.79
N PRO A 186 -14.61 -29.06 -2.64
CA PRO A 186 -15.62 -29.53 -1.67
C PRO A 186 -15.10 -29.40 -0.22
N PRO A 187 -16.04 -29.20 0.75
CA PRO A 187 -15.61 -29.24 2.16
C PRO A 187 -14.98 -30.61 2.45
N LEU A 188 -13.89 -30.62 3.22
CA LEU A 188 -13.24 -31.87 3.55
C LEU A 188 -14.19 -32.74 4.40
N PRO A 189 -14.46 -33.99 3.98
CA PRO A 189 -15.35 -34.85 4.74
C PRO A 189 -14.74 -35.21 6.09
N SER A 190 -15.58 -35.21 7.14
CA SER A 190 -15.21 -35.67 8.48
C SER A 190 -14.66 -37.11 8.52
N SER A 191 -14.85 -37.86 7.43
CA SER A 191 -14.33 -39.22 7.23
C SER A 191 -12.80 -39.31 7.01
N LEU A 192 -12.11 -38.20 6.78
CA LEU A 192 -10.63 -38.18 6.69
C LEU A 192 -9.97 -38.08 8.07
N GLY A 193 -10.49 -38.81 9.05
CA GLY A 193 -9.81 -39.06 10.33
C GLY A 193 -10.15 -38.09 11.46
N GLY A 194 -11.18 -37.27 11.33
CA GLY A 194 -11.63 -36.39 12.41
C GLY A 194 -10.60 -35.31 12.83
N HIS A 195 -9.52 -35.16 12.09
CA HIS A 195 -8.62 -34.04 12.30
C HIS A 195 -9.28 -32.80 11.73
N ALA A 196 -9.53 -31.83 12.60
CA ALA A 196 -9.89 -30.49 12.15
C ALA A 196 -8.85 -30.04 11.12
N ILE A 197 -9.31 -29.72 9.90
CA ILE A 197 -8.45 -29.05 8.95
C ILE A 197 -8.00 -27.79 9.66
N PRO A 198 -6.69 -27.46 9.64
CA PRO A 198 -6.23 -26.20 10.17
C PRO A 198 -7.11 -25.09 9.57
N ASP A 199 -7.63 -24.24 10.40
CA ASP A 199 -8.25 -23.02 9.94
C ASP A 199 -7.15 -22.16 9.27
N ILE A 200 -7.04 -22.31 7.95
CA ILE A 200 -6.00 -21.64 7.15
C ILE A 200 -6.04 -20.13 7.34
N TYR A 201 -7.24 -19.57 7.52
CA TYR A 201 -7.41 -18.16 7.78
C TYR A 201 -6.78 -17.75 9.12
N LYS A 202 -7.03 -18.52 10.18
CA LYS A 202 -6.41 -18.29 11.50
C LYS A 202 -4.92 -18.50 11.46
N VAL A 203 -4.45 -19.58 10.86
CA VAL A 203 -3.01 -19.85 10.67
C VAL A 203 -2.33 -18.73 9.90
N SER A 204 -2.98 -18.18 8.87
CA SER A 204 -2.46 -17.05 8.11
C SER A 204 -2.27 -15.80 8.97
N LEU A 205 -3.20 -15.50 9.89
CA LEU A 205 -3.07 -14.38 10.84
C LEU A 205 -1.93 -14.58 11.83
N GLU A 206 -1.80 -15.79 12.37
CA GLU A 206 -0.73 -16.14 13.30
C GLU A 206 0.65 -16.00 12.63
N LEU A 207 0.82 -16.57 11.44
CA LEU A 207 2.05 -16.46 10.66
C LEU A 207 2.38 -15.02 10.24
N LEU A 208 1.36 -14.24 9.84
CA LEU A 208 1.54 -12.83 9.52
C LEU A 208 2.11 -12.08 10.73
N THR A 209 1.48 -12.23 11.88
CA THR A 209 1.89 -11.55 13.11
C THR A 209 3.30 -11.96 13.52
N GLU A 210 3.64 -13.25 13.42
CA GLU A 210 4.98 -13.76 13.69
C GLU A 210 6.03 -13.20 12.73
N ARG A 211 5.77 -13.26 11.42
CA ARG A 211 6.73 -12.81 10.40
C ARG A 211 6.98 -11.31 10.43
N PHE A 212 5.93 -10.52 10.68
CA PHE A 212 6.02 -9.06 10.74
C PHE A 212 6.42 -8.52 12.12
N ALA A 213 6.51 -9.35 13.17
CA ALA A 213 6.89 -8.88 14.50
C ALA A 213 8.19 -8.04 14.52
N PRO A 214 9.29 -8.38 13.83
CA PRO A 214 10.49 -7.55 13.80
C PRO A 214 10.24 -6.17 13.15
N VAL A 215 9.38 -6.10 12.14
CA VAL A 215 9.00 -4.85 11.46
C VAL A 215 8.17 -3.97 12.40
N PHE A 216 7.13 -4.53 13.04
CA PHE A 216 6.31 -3.81 14.01
C PHE A 216 7.12 -3.35 15.24
N GLN A 217 8.07 -4.17 15.72
CA GLN A 217 9.00 -3.76 16.78
C GLN A 217 9.87 -2.56 16.36
N ALA A 218 10.34 -2.57 15.11
CA ALA A 218 11.06 -1.42 14.57
C ALA A 218 10.15 -0.18 14.46
N CYS A 219 8.91 -0.32 14.03
CA CYS A 219 7.93 0.76 14.00
C CYS A 219 7.71 1.37 15.39
N LEU A 220 7.51 0.54 16.42
CA LEU A 220 7.39 1.01 17.81
C LEU A 220 8.65 1.75 18.27
N LYS A 221 9.83 1.19 17.97
CA LYS A 221 11.11 1.80 18.34
C LYS A 221 11.32 3.17 17.71
N TYR A 222 10.96 3.32 16.44
CA TYR A 222 11.21 4.51 15.64
C TYR A 222 10.04 5.49 15.59
N GLY A 223 8.87 5.13 16.15
CA GLY A 223 7.68 5.99 16.18
C GLY A 223 7.08 6.24 14.81
N THR A 224 7.03 5.22 13.98
CA THR A 224 6.31 5.18 12.69
C THR A 224 5.42 3.94 12.61
N THR A 225 4.79 3.70 11.48
CA THR A 225 3.87 2.58 11.25
C THR A 225 4.25 1.79 10.00
N PHE A 226 3.85 0.52 9.96
CA PHE A 226 3.73 -0.25 8.74
C PHE A 226 2.24 -0.43 8.44
N ASP A 227 1.79 0.12 7.32
CA ASP A 227 0.39 0.26 6.97
C ASP A 227 0.02 -0.67 5.83
N LEU A 228 -0.87 -1.61 6.13
CA LEU A 228 -1.37 -2.57 5.16
C LEU A 228 -2.19 -1.87 4.08
N GLU A 229 -1.85 -2.08 2.83
CA GLU A 229 -2.77 -1.85 1.72
C GLU A 229 -3.62 -3.10 1.50
N CYS A 230 -4.93 -2.96 1.69
CA CYS A 230 -5.88 -4.04 1.44
C CYS A 230 -5.97 -4.33 -0.06
N HIS A 231 -5.32 -5.40 -0.48
CA HIS A 231 -5.25 -5.83 -1.87
C HIS A 231 -5.83 -7.24 -2.02
N PRO A 232 -6.51 -7.59 -3.11
CA PRO A 232 -7.18 -8.88 -3.26
C PRO A 232 -6.28 -10.11 -3.16
N SER A 233 -5.00 -9.97 -3.47
CA SER A 233 -4.01 -11.06 -3.30
C SER A 233 -3.48 -11.18 -1.88
N GLU A 234 -3.84 -10.25 -1.01
CA GLU A 234 -3.38 -10.23 0.36
C GLU A 234 -4.28 -11.07 1.29
N ARG A 235 -3.79 -11.31 2.50
CA ARG A 235 -4.56 -12.02 3.52
C ARG A 235 -5.86 -11.29 3.87
N ALA A 236 -5.85 -9.97 3.96
CA ALA A 236 -7.02 -9.16 4.29
C ALA A 236 -8.01 -9.01 3.12
N MET A 237 -7.65 -9.40 1.92
CA MET A 237 -8.49 -9.47 0.72
C MET A 237 -9.30 -8.21 0.37
N GLY A 238 -8.99 -7.07 0.99
CA GLY A 238 -9.62 -5.79 0.72
C GLY A 238 -11.06 -5.64 1.21
N ASP A 239 -11.49 -6.43 2.18
CA ASP A 239 -12.82 -6.28 2.78
C ASP A 239 -12.74 -5.81 4.24
N ILE A 240 -13.87 -5.23 4.73
CA ILE A 240 -13.96 -4.63 6.06
C ILE A 240 -13.77 -5.67 7.17
N SER A 241 -14.31 -6.87 7.00
CA SER A 241 -14.24 -7.90 8.04
C SER A 241 -12.83 -8.43 8.21
N SER A 242 -12.18 -8.80 7.11
CA SER A 242 -10.80 -9.32 7.15
C SER A 242 -9.78 -8.25 7.57
N ALA A 243 -10.02 -6.98 7.24
CA ALA A 243 -9.24 -5.86 7.76
C ALA A 243 -9.37 -5.74 9.29
N GLY A 244 -10.58 -5.92 9.84
CA GLY A 244 -10.80 -5.94 11.28
C GLY A 244 -10.10 -7.09 11.99
N ASP A 245 -10.12 -8.29 11.40
CA ASP A 245 -9.41 -9.46 11.93
C ASP A 245 -7.88 -9.26 11.93
N TYR A 246 -7.35 -8.61 10.88
CA TYR A 246 -5.94 -8.20 10.83
C TYR A 246 -5.59 -7.27 11.99
N LEU A 247 -6.35 -6.17 12.18
CA LEU A 247 -6.11 -5.25 13.29
C LEU A 247 -6.22 -5.95 14.64
N ALA A 248 -7.24 -6.79 14.84
CA ALA A 248 -7.42 -7.52 16.10
C ALA A 248 -6.22 -8.44 16.40
N ALA A 249 -5.68 -9.14 15.41
CA ALA A 249 -4.51 -10.00 15.57
C ALA A 249 -3.24 -9.20 15.92
N VAL A 250 -2.99 -8.10 15.20
CA VAL A 250 -1.83 -7.25 15.43
C VAL A 250 -1.93 -6.53 16.79
N ASP A 251 -3.11 -6.05 17.17
CA ASP A 251 -3.36 -5.40 18.44
C ASP A 251 -3.19 -6.37 19.61
N ALA A 252 -3.70 -7.60 19.49
CA ALA A 252 -3.52 -8.66 20.49
C ALA A 252 -2.05 -9.05 20.69
N ALA A 253 -1.23 -8.95 19.63
CA ALA A 253 0.21 -9.16 19.71
C ALA A 253 0.99 -7.97 20.30
N GLY A 254 0.32 -6.87 20.66
CA GLY A 254 0.93 -5.69 21.28
C GLY A 254 1.45 -4.65 20.29
N PHE A 255 1.05 -4.71 19.01
CA PHE A 255 1.53 -3.84 17.95
C PHE A 255 0.52 -2.78 17.48
N ALA A 256 -0.54 -2.51 18.24
CA ALA A 256 -1.59 -1.55 17.88
C ALA A 256 -1.10 -0.19 17.39
N LYS A 257 0.03 0.30 17.92
CA LYS A 257 0.62 1.60 17.55
C LYS A 257 1.61 1.51 16.37
N ALA A 258 1.88 0.30 15.88
CA ALA A 258 2.85 0.05 14.83
C ALA A 258 2.20 -0.27 13.48
N ALA A 259 0.88 -0.47 13.46
CA ALA A 259 0.16 -0.93 12.29
C ALA A 259 -1.11 -0.12 12.03
N GLY A 260 -1.44 0.03 10.77
CA GLY A 260 -2.65 0.68 10.29
C GLY A 260 -2.92 0.31 8.85
N PHE A 261 -3.51 1.23 8.12
CA PHE A 261 -3.87 1.03 6.71
C PHE A 261 -3.31 2.13 5.81
N ASN A 262 -2.80 1.71 4.68
CA ASN A 262 -2.78 2.49 3.46
C ASN A 262 -4.10 2.21 2.72
N PHE A 263 -5.00 3.16 2.74
CA PHE A 263 -6.33 3.01 2.17
C PHE A 263 -6.28 3.15 0.64
N ASP A 264 -6.68 2.11 -0.09
CA ASP A 264 -6.93 2.19 -1.55
C ASP A 264 -8.36 1.76 -1.85
N CYS A 265 -9.16 2.71 -2.29
CA CYS A 265 -10.57 2.49 -2.58
C CYS A 265 -10.81 1.59 -3.80
N SER A 266 -9.90 1.58 -4.76
CA SER A 266 -10.10 0.88 -6.05
C SER A 266 -10.17 -0.63 -5.85
N HIS A 267 -9.36 -1.18 -4.95
CA HIS A 267 -9.34 -2.60 -4.64
C HIS A 267 -10.59 -3.08 -3.92
N MET A 268 -11.30 -2.19 -3.25
CA MET A 268 -12.57 -2.47 -2.61
C MET A 268 -13.73 -2.36 -3.60
N GLU A 269 -13.76 -1.29 -4.38
CA GLU A 269 -14.89 -0.96 -5.26
C GLU A 269 -15.15 -2.04 -6.31
N TRP A 270 -14.12 -2.59 -6.97
CA TRP A 270 -14.35 -3.63 -7.98
C TRP A 270 -14.93 -4.92 -7.38
N GLN A 271 -14.69 -5.20 -6.10
CA GLN A 271 -15.26 -6.32 -5.38
C GLN A 271 -16.71 -6.05 -4.91
N GLY A 272 -17.14 -4.79 -4.90
CA GLY A 272 -18.42 -4.36 -4.34
C GLY A 272 -18.35 -4.10 -2.83
N VAL A 273 -17.17 -3.80 -2.30
CA VAL A 273 -16.93 -3.35 -0.92
C VAL A 273 -16.95 -1.83 -0.90
N SER A 274 -17.66 -1.23 0.04
CA SER A 274 -17.76 0.22 0.18
C SER A 274 -16.48 0.80 0.80
N GLY A 275 -15.74 1.63 0.06
CA GLY A 275 -14.61 2.38 0.60
C GLY A 275 -15.02 3.38 1.69
N VAL A 276 -16.21 3.96 1.55
CA VAL A 276 -16.80 4.86 2.56
C VAL A 276 -17.03 4.13 3.89
N ASP A 277 -17.60 2.92 3.86
CA ASP A 277 -17.84 2.15 5.07
C ASP A 277 -16.53 1.63 5.69
N PHE A 278 -15.49 1.38 4.88
CA PHE A 278 -14.15 1.09 5.38
C PHE A 278 -13.56 2.27 6.16
N ILE A 279 -13.65 3.48 5.61
CA ILE A 279 -13.19 4.70 6.31
C ILE A 279 -13.98 4.91 7.61
N ARG A 280 -15.29 4.69 7.62
CA ARG A 280 -16.11 4.77 8.83
C ARG A 280 -15.73 3.76 9.90
N ALA A 281 -15.30 2.57 9.48
CA ALA A 281 -14.90 1.51 10.40
C ALA A 281 -13.48 1.72 10.96
N TYR A 282 -12.56 2.22 10.17
CA TYR A 282 -11.12 2.21 10.48
C TYR A 282 -10.41 3.53 10.20
N GLY A 283 -11.12 4.64 10.07
CA GLY A 283 -10.53 5.94 9.71
C GLY A 283 -9.45 6.42 10.67
N ASP A 284 -9.53 6.07 11.95
CA ASP A 284 -8.52 6.34 12.98
C ASP A 284 -7.23 5.49 12.85
N ARG A 285 -7.24 4.50 11.96
CA ARG A 285 -6.13 3.61 11.65
C ARG A 285 -5.63 3.78 10.21
N ILE A 286 -6.17 4.73 9.46
CA ILE A 286 -5.70 5.10 8.11
C ILE A 286 -4.61 6.16 8.27
N HIS A 287 -3.38 5.84 7.85
CA HIS A 287 -2.25 6.77 7.91
C HIS A 287 -1.77 7.21 6.52
N CYS A 288 -2.09 6.43 5.48
CA CYS A 288 -1.90 6.74 4.08
C CYS A 288 -3.20 6.56 3.32
N ALA A 289 -3.42 7.32 2.26
CA ALA A 289 -4.56 7.16 1.39
C ALA A 289 -4.16 7.24 -0.09
N HIS A 290 -4.44 6.18 -0.83
CA HIS A 290 -4.35 6.15 -2.28
C HIS A 290 -5.70 6.45 -2.90
N ILE A 291 -5.73 7.38 -3.84
CA ILE A 291 -6.87 7.62 -4.70
C ILE A 291 -6.53 7.08 -6.08
N LYS A 292 -7.09 5.94 -6.36
CA LYS A 292 -6.98 5.21 -7.62
C LYS A 292 -8.37 4.94 -8.16
N GLY A 293 -8.59 5.27 -9.41
CA GLY A 293 -9.88 5.02 -10.07
C GLY A 293 -9.98 3.57 -10.55
N VAL A 294 -11.20 3.05 -10.54
CA VAL A 294 -11.51 1.76 -11.12
C VAL A 294 -12.80 1.82 -11.93
N GLN A 295 -12.74 1.33 -13.16
CA GLN A 295 -13.92 1.09 -13.98
C GLN A 295 -14.45 -0.31 -13.68
N VAL A 296 -15.71 -0.39 -13.28
CA VAL A 296 -16.43 -1.66 -13.09
C VAL A 296 -17.41 -1.83 -14.23
N ALA A 297 -17.29 -2.93 -14.95
CA ALA A 297 -18.20 -3.23 -16.05
C ALA A 297 -19.62 -3.39 -15.57
N ARG A 298 -20.57 -2.71 -16.23
CA ARG A 298 -21.99 -2.80 -15.96
C ARG A 298 -22.61 -3.94 -16.75
N GLY A 299 -23.37 -4.81 -16.06
CA GLY A 299 -24.04 -5.94 -16.68
C GLY A 299 -23.15 -7.17 -16.88
N TYR A 300 -23.43 -7.94 -17.92
CA TYR A 300 -22.67 -9.15 -18.21
C TYR A 300 -21.30 -8.84 -18.77
N THR A 301 -20.28 -9.46 -18.18
CA THR A 301 -18.90 -9.42 -18.66
C THR A 301 -18.48 -10.81 -19.11
N ARG A 302 -17.56 -10.87 -20.07
CA ARG A 302 -17.10 -12.16 -20.60
C ARG A 302 -16.30 -12.95 -19.57
N ASN A 303 -15.55 -12.27 -18.71
CA ASN A 303 -14.63 -12.89 -17.76
C ASN A 303 -15.05 -12.77 -16.29
N GLY A 304 -16.14 -12.05 -16.00
CA GLY A 304 -16.55 -11.77 -14.61
C GLY A 304 -15.51 -10.91 -13.85
N ARG A 305 -15.78 -10.67 -12.57
CA ARG A 305 -14.87 -9.85 -11.73
C ARG A 305 -13.63 -10.60 -11.24
N LEU A 306 -13.69 -11.93 -11.17
CA LEU A 306 -12.56 -12.77 -10.72
C LEU A 306 -11.77 -13.41 -11.87
N GLY A 307 -12.10 -13.13 -13.12
CA GLY A 307 -11.42 -13.65 -14.30
C GLY A 307 -10.11 -12.92 -14.57
N GLY A 308 -9.06 -13.24 -13.82
CA GLY A 308 -7.83 -12.47 -13.74
C GLY A 308 -6.68 -12.86 -14.66
N HIS A 309 -6.88 -13.73 -15.67
CA HIS A 309 -5.77 -14.17 -16.52
C HIS A 309 -5.58 -13.38 -17.82
N ARG A 310 -6.34 -12.30 -18.00
CA ARG A 310 -6.12 -11.33 -19.09
C ARG A 310 -5.34 -10.12 -18.56
N PRO A 311 -4.51 -9.49 -19.41
CA PRO A 311 -3.83 -8.27 -19.04
C PRO A 311 -4.80 -7.19 -18.56
N MET A 312 -4.38 -6.38 -17.62
CA MET A 312 -5.10 -5.19 -17.21
C MET A 312 -5.29 -4.27 -18.43
N GLY A 313 -6.46 -3.64 -18.56
CA GLY A 313 -6.85 -2.86 -19.72
C GLY A 313 -7.57 -3.66 -20.83
N ASP A 314 -7.64 -5.01 -20.76
CA ASP A 314 -8.44 -5.78 -21.72
C ASP A 314 -9.92 -5.44 -21.56
N LYS A 315 -10.58 -5.09 -22.68
CA LYS A 315 -12.01 -4.71 -22.73
C LYS A 315 -12.98 -5.79 -22.26
N HIS A 316 -12.52 -7.04 -22.14
CA HIS A 316 -13.33 -8.16 -21.67
C HIS A 316 -13.23 -8.39 -20.17
N ASN A 317 -12.34 -7.65 -19.47
CA ASN A 317 -12.25 -7.72 -18.02
C ASN A 317 -13.54 -7.16 -17.39
N GLY A 318 -13.92 -7.71 -16.24
CA GLY A 318 -15.04 -7.22 -15.45
C GLY A 318 -14.76 -5.89 -14.77
N TRP A 319 -13.49 -5.51 -14.68
CA TRP A 319 -12.98 -4.23 -14.15
C TRP A 319 -11.60 -3.94 -14.70
N ASN A 320 -11.23 -2.65 -14.72
CA ASN A 320 -9.89 -2.17 -15.05
C ASN A 320 -9.62 -0.92 -14.23
N PHE A 321 -8.36 -0.67 -13.88
CA PHE A 321 -7.98 0.61 -13.29
C PHE A 321 -8.08 1.72 -14.34
N VAL A 322 -8.48 2.89 -13.88
CA VAL A 322 -8.66 4.08 -14.71
C VAL A 322 -8.21 5.34 -13.95
N THR A 323 -8.04 6.42 -14.67
CA THR A 323 -7.72 7.72 -14.09
C THR A 323 -8.83 8.15 -13.10
N ALA A 324 -8.44 8.45 -11.86
CA ALA A 324 -9.34 8.80 -10.76
C ALA A 324 -10.18 10.06 -11.06
N GLY A 325 -11.44 10.02 -10.64
CA GLY A 325 -12.40 11.13 -10.78
C GLY A 325 -12.85 11.40 -12.21
N THR A 326 -12.62 10.47 -13.16
CA THR A 326 -13.17 10.56 -14.52
C THR A 326 -14.55 9.90 -14.60
N ALA A 327 -15.27 10.12 -15.70
CA ALA A 327 -16.58 9.50 -15.92
C ALA A 327 -16.53 7.94 -16.02
N ARG A 328 -15.34 7.36 -16.21
CA ARG A 328 -15.13 5.90 -16.20
C ARG A 328 -14.95 5.34 -14.80
N ASP A 329 -14.56 6.18 -13.85
CA ASP A 329 -14.26 5.80 -12.49
C ASP A 329 -15.56 5.49 -11.72
N ALA A 330 -15.61 4.31 -11.12
CA ALA A 330 -16.74 3.89 -10.29
C ALA A 330 -16.57 4.34 -8.82
N THR A 331 -15.36 4.75 -8.42
CA THR A 331 -15.13 5.28 -7.07
C THR A 331 -15.73 6.67 -6.93
N SER A 332 -16.39 6.91 -5.81
CA SER A 332 -16.92 8.25 -5.49
C SER A 332 -15.81 9.09 -4.84
N THR A 333 -14.82 9.56 -5.61
CA THR A 333 -13.64 10.28 -5.10
C THR A 333 -14.02 11.41 -4.14
N GLU A 334 -15.05 12.23 -4.47
CA GLU A 334 -15.52 13.31 -3.60
C GLU A 334 -16.06 12.79 -2.26
N GLU A 335 -16.88 11.73 -2.28
CA GLU A 335 -17.43 11.13 -1.07
C GLU A 335 -16.37 10.53 -0.17
N LEU A 336 -15.36 9.85 -0.75
CA LEU A 336 -14.21 9.32 -0.02
C LEU A 336 -13.42 10.40 0.69
N LEU A 337 -13.13 11.52 0.01
CA LEU A 337 -12.43 12.67 0.61
C LEU A 337 -13.26 13.31 1.74
N VAL A 338 -14.57 13.41 1.57
CA VAL A 338 -15.48 13.88 2.64
C VAL A 338 -15.46 12.95 3.85
N GLU A 339 -15.43 11.62 3.64
CA GLU A 339 -15.37 10.67 4.75
C GLU A 339 -14.01 10.64 5.44
N LEU A 340 -12.90 10.77 4.69
CA LEU A 340 -11.56 10.95 5.28
C LEU A 340 -11.51 12.20 6.17
N ASN A 341 -12.07 13.32 5.70
CA ASN A 341 -12.22 14.54 6.51
C ASN A 341 -13.04 14.32 7.80
N ARG A 342 -14.16 13.56 7.69
CA ARG A 342 -15.02 13.24 8.86
C ARG A 342 -14.32 12.34 9.86
N ALA A 343 -13.48 11.44 9.38
CA ALA A 343 -12.64 10.56 10.21
C ALA A 343 -11.48 11.32 10.88
N GLY A 344 -11.21 12.56 10.47
CA GLY A 344 -10.11 13.37 11.00
C GLY A 344 -8.75 13.01 10.38
N PHE A 345 -8.74 12.39 9.20
CA PHE A 345 -7.50 12.11 8.47
C PHE A 345 -6.81 13.43 8.11
N ASP A 346 -5.55 13.57 8.51
CA ASP A 346 -4.72 14.75 8.31
C ASP A 346 -3.46 14.45 7.48
N GLY A 347 -3.36 13.23 6.96
CA GLY A 347 -2.28 12.78 6.10
C GLY A 347 -2.37 13.33 4.68
N ALA A 348 -1.36 13.01 3.87
CA ALA A 348 -1.41 13.30 2.44
C ALA A 348 -2.24 12.24 1.70
N VAL A 349 -2.88 12.68 0.61
CA VAL A 349 -3.61 11.82 -0.32
C VAL A 349 -2.74 11.62 -1.55
N SER A 350 -2.38 10.39 -1.87
CA SER A 350 -1.55 10.07 -3.04
C SER A 350 -2.39 9.55 -4.20
N ILE A 351 -2.18 10.11 -5.38
CA ILE A 351 -2.72 9.54 -6.61
C ILE A 351 -1.88 8.33 -6.97
N GLU A 352 -2.52 7.17 -7.08
CA GLU A 352 -1.91 6.01 -7.69
C GLU A 352 -2.49 5.82 -9.10
N TRP A 353 -1.65 6.11 -10.12
CA TRP A 353 -2.11 6.06 -11.50
C TRP A 353 -1.82 4.70 -12.13
N GLU A 354 -2.87 4.04 -12.65
CA GLU A 354 -2.79 2.75 -13.33
C GLU A 354 -3.84 2.65 -14.47
N ASP A 355 -3.81 3.57 -15.42
CA ASP A 355 -4.78 3.60 -16.53
C ASP A 355 -4.11 3.21 -17.86
N ASN A 356 -4.38 2.00 -18.33
CA ASN A 356 -3.79 1.51 -19.57
C ASN A 356 -4.33 2.18 -20.86
N ASP A 357 -5.42 2.95 -20.77
CA ASP A 357 -6.04 3.64 -21.90
C ASP A 357 -5.59 5.10 -22.02
N VAL A 358 -4.82 5.61 -21.06
CA VAL A 358 -4.39 7.01 -21.00
C VAL A 358 -2.89 7.09 -20.77
N GLU A 359 -2.21 8.03 -21.40
CA GLU A 359 -0.78 8.27 -21.17
C GLU A 359 -0.54 8.69 -19.71
N GLN A 360 0.51 8.13 -19.09
CA GLN A 360 0.74 8.20 -17.64
C GLN A 360 0.81 9.63 -17.08
N HIS A 361 1.52 10.55 -17.75
CA HIS A 361 1.62 11.94 -17.29
C HIS A 361 0.31 12.71 -17.51
N ALA A 362 -0.41 12.43 -18.58
CA ALA A 362 -1.71 13.03 -18.84
C ALA A 362 -2.77 12.54 -17.86
N GLY A 363 -2.78 11.23 -17.57
CA GLY A 363 -3.67 10.63 -16.59
C GLY A 363 -3.43 11.17 -15.18
N ALA A 364 -2.19 11.17 -14.70
CA ALA A 364 -1.84 11.70 -13.38
C ALA A 364 -2.20 13.18 -13.24
N ARG A 365 -1.97 13.99 -14.28
CA ARG A 365 -2.36 15.41 -14.30
C ARG A 365 -3.87 15.60 -14.26
N THR A 366 -4.62 14.76 -14.97
CA THR A 366 -6.09 14.78 -14.96
C THR A 366 -6.61 14.41 -13.58
N ALA A 367 -6.08 13.36 -12.95
CA ALA A 367 -6.43 12.96 -11.60
C ALA A 367 -6.15 14.07 -10.58
N LEU A 368 -4.98 14.74 -10.66
CA LEU A 368 -4.66 15.88 -9.80
C LEU A 368 -5.72 17.00 -9.92
N GLY A 369 -6.10 17.36 -11.14
CA GLY A 369 -7.14 18.38 -11.37
C GLY A 369 -8.52 17.95 -10.85
N ASN A 370 -8.83 16.65 -10.89
CA ASN A 370 -10.07 16.10 -10.33
C ASN A 370 -10.05 16.16 -8.79
N LEU A 371 -8.93 15.77 -8.15
CA LEU A 371 -8.79 15.83 -6.70
C LEU A 371 -8.85 17.27 -6.19
N HIS A 372 -8.18 18.22 -6.84
CA HIS A 372 -8.26 19.64 -6.44
C HIS A 372 -9.69 20.19 -6.44
N ARG A 373 -10.57 19.67 -7.31
CA ARG A 373 -11.99 20.07 -7.33
C ARG A 373 -12.81 19.37 -6.24
N ALA A 374 -12.49 18.09 -5.95
CA ALA A 374 -13.25 17.26 -5.02
C ALA A 374 -12.85 17.52 -3.56
N ASP A 375 -11.59 17.82 -3.30
CA ASP A 375 -11.01 17.95 -1.97
C ASP A 375 -11.27 19.35 -1.38
N GLN A 376 -12.44 19.51 -0.80
CA GLN A 376 -12.87 20.75 -0.17
C GLN A 376 -12.76 20.66 1.35
N PRO A 377 -12.38 21.76 2.03
CA PRO A 377 -12.35 21.78 3.49
C PRO A 377 -13.76 21.58 4.07
N PRO A 378 -13.88 20.94 5.23
CA PRO A 378 -15.16 20.83 5.93
C PRO A 378 -15.76 22.22 6.20
N SER A 379 -17.09 22.32 6.21
CA SER A 379 -17.75 23.55 6.59
C SER A 379 -17.40 23.95 8.03
N ALA A 380 -16.98 25.19 8.22
CA ALA A 380 -16.71 25.76 9.55
C ALA A 380 -17.98 25.99 10.37
N MET A 381 -19.16 25.99 9.75
CA MET A 381 -20.45 26.28 10.37
C MET A 381 -21.47 25.21 9.99
N ARG A 382 -22.28 24.79 10.96
CA ARG A 382 -23.47 23.97 10.69
C ARG A 382 -24.57 24.86 10.12
N HIS A 383 -25.37 24.31 9.20
CA HIS A 383 -26.47 25.05 8.57
C HIS A 383 -27.42 25.66 9.62
N ASP A 384 -27.80 24.91 10.64
CA ASP A 384 -28.71 25.34 11.69
C ASP A 384 -28.14 26.45 12.60
N GLU A 385 -26.83 26.61 12.67
CA GLU A 385 -26.18 27.67 13.46
C GLU A 385 -26.37 29.05 12.79
N GLN A 386 -26.48 29.06 11.48
CA GLN A 386 -26.74 30.29 10.70
C GLN A 386 -28.16 30.82 10.88
N LEU A 387 -29.09 29.95 11.30
CA LEU A 387 -30.51 30.36 11.56
C LEU A 387 -30.71 30.95 12.94
N LYS A 388 -29.69 30.92 13.81
CA LYS A 388 -29.72 31.42 15.19
C LYS A 388 -29.10 32.80 15.35
N ALA A 389 -28.53 33.34 14.29
CA ALA A 389 -27.98 34.69 14.21
C ALA A 389 -29.03 35.63 13.68
#